data_907e15c16a56cc462e0fc9e2e2d8918e
#
_entry.id   907e15c16a56cc462e0fc9e2e2d8918e
#
_cell.length_a   1.000
_cell.length_b   1.000
_cell.length_c   1.000
_cell.angle_alpha   90.00
_cell.angle_beta   90.00
_cell.angle_gamma   90.00
#
_symmetry.space_group_name_H-M   'P 1'
#
loop_
_entity.id
_entity.type
_entity.pdbx_description
1 polymer ?
#
loop_
_entity_poly.entity_id
_entity_poly.type
_entity_poly.pdbx_seq_one_letter_code
_entity_poly.pdbx_strand_id
1 'polypeptide(L)'
;GLGIRMIDEATVWQILLYRSISLSLFLAIVIYLRSSGNLFTIVRAAGLPACIAGLALVGAYAGGIYGIQSTSVANAMLLFASAPFMAAILGWIFLREKVRKATWVSILFAMLGIGIMVQDKSQGSALLGNLAALGSAFGFAVFTVALRWGRSGEMLPAVFLSGIFAIFITSSICLLSGLPFQISINDTS
;
A
#
# COMPACT_ATOMS: atom_id res chain seq x y z
N GLY A 1 -2.16 12.48 3.08
CA GLY A 1 -1.07 12.71 4.04
C GLY A 1 -1.46 13.62 5.18
N LEU A 2 -1.83 14.87 4.90
CA LEU A 2 -2.22 15.86 5.94
C LEU A 2 -3.45 15.43 6.75
N GLY A 3 -4.48 14.89 6.10
CA GLY A 3 -5.70 14.43 6.78
C GLY A 3 -5.46 13.28 7.76
N ILE A 4 -4.52 12.39 7.48
CA ILE A 4 -4.17 11.27 8.38
C ILE A 4 -3.47 11.77 9.64
N ARG A 5 -2.71 12.87 9.55
CA ARG A 5 -1.97 13.43 10.67
C ARG A 5 -2.82 14.30 11.61
N MET A 6 -3.99 14.72 11.15
CA MET A 6 -4.95 15.48 11.96
C MET A 6 -5.83 14.59 12.85
N ILE A 7 -5.74 13.27 12.68
CA ILE A 7 -6.48 12.28 13.48
C ILE A 7 -5.51 11.77 14.56
N ASP A 8 -5.44 12.47 15.67
CA ASP A 8 -4.44 12.20 16.73
C ASP A 8 -4.70 10.93 17.55
N GLU A 9 -5.93 10.39 17.56
CA GLU A 9 -6.30 9.23 18.39
C GLU A 9 -6.62 7.95 17.59
N ALA A 10 -6.75 8.01 16.27
CA ALA A 10 -7.09 6.83 15.48
C ALA A 10 -5.86 5.96 15.18
N THR A 11 -5.98 4.68 15.51
CA THR A 11 -4.96 3.68 15.17
C THR A 11 -4.89 3.45 13.67
N VAL A 12 -3.71 3.09 13.15
CA VAL A 12 -3.47 2.72 11.74
C VAL A 12 -4.56 1.76 11.22
N TRP A 13 -4.96 0.81 12.07
CA TRP A 13 -5.93 -0.22 11.73
C TRP A 13 -7.37 0.32 11.56
N GLN A 14 -7.78 1.28 12.37
CA GLN A 14 -9.08 1.93 12.24
C GLN A 14 -9.16 2.74 10.95
N ILE A 15 -8.15 3.54 10.65
CA ILE A 15 -8.06 4.32 9.41
C ILE A 15 -8.12 3.38 8.20
N LEU A 16 -7.35 2.29 8.24
CA LEU A 16 -7.30 1.31 7.16
C LEU A 16 -8.66 0.62 6.97
N LEU A 17 -9.37 0.29 8.05
CA LEU A 17 -10.69 -0.36 8.01
C LEU A 17 -11.73 0.53 7.30
N TYR A 18 -11.90 1.77 7.76
CA TYR A 18 -12.90 2.68 7.18
C TYR A 18 -12.59 3.01 5.72
N ARG A 19 -11.32 3.26 5.42
CA ARG A 19 -10.86 3.47 4.04
C ARG A 19 -11.16 2.26 3.16
N SER A 20 -10.91 1.05 3.67
CA SER A 20 -11.11 -0.18 2.89
C SER A 20 -12.57 -0.50 2.65
N ILE A 21 -13.45 -0.23 3.63
CA ILE A 21 -14.90 -0.36 3.46
C ILE A 21 -15.39 0.60 2.36
N SER A 22 -15.03 1.88 2.45
CA SER A 22 -15.42 2.89 1.47
C SER A 22 -14.90 2.56 0.06
N LEU A 23 -13.64 2.15 -0.04
CA LEU A 23 -13.02 1.76 -1.30
C LEU A 23 -13.67 0.52 -1.90
N SER A 24 -13.92 -0.52 -1.09
CA SER A 24 -14.53 -1.77 -1.57
C SER A 24 -15.96 -1.54 -2.05
N LEU A 25 -16.75 -0.74 -1.33
CA LEU A 25 -18.11 -0.40 -1.72
C LEU A 25 -18.12 0.37 -3.05
N PHE A 26 -17.27 1.39 -3.17
CA PHE A 26 -17.13 2.17 -4.40
C PHE A 26 -16.72 1.29 -5.58
N LEU A 27 -15.69 0.44 -5.41
CA LEU A 27 -15.22 -0.44 -6.47
C LEU A 27 -16.25 -1.53 -6.83
N ALA A 28 -17.00 -2.06 -5.86
CA ALA A 28 -18.08 -2.98 -6.13
C ALA A 28 -19.13 -2.36 -7.05
N ILE A 29 -19.52 -1.11 -6.78
CA ILE A 29 -20.46 -0.35 -7.62
C ILE A 29 -19.86 -0.14 -9.02
N VAL A 30 -18.62 0.31 -9.11
CA VAL A 30 -17.95 0.56 -10.40
C VAL A 30 -17.84 -0.72 -11.24
N ILE A 31 -17.43 -1.83 -10.63
CA ILE A 31 -17.32 -3.11 -11.33
C ILE A 31 -18.71 -3.62 -11.74
N TYR A 32 -19.72 -3.48 -10.89
CA TYR A 32 -21.09 -3.84 -11.21
C TYR A 32 -21.64 -3.06 -12.42
N LEU A 33 -21.43 -1.75 -12.44
CA LEU A 33 -21.87 -0.89 -13.53
C LEU A 33 -21.11 -1.14 -14.86
N ARG A 34 -19.83 -1.51 -14.78
CA ARG A 34 -18.97 -1.69 -15.96
C ARG A 34 -19.06 -3.10 -16.56
N SER A 35 -19.40 -4.10 -15.79
CA SER A 35 -19.25 -5.52 -16.14
C SER A 35 -20.55 -6.32 -16.05
N SER A 36 -21.66 -5.82 -16.50
CA SER A 36 -22.91 -6.63 -16.65
C SER A 36 -23.17 -7.73 -15.59
N GLY A 37 -22.71 -7.57 -14.36
CA GLY A 37 -23.30 -8.28 -13.23
C GLY A 37 -22.52 -9.40 -12.51
N ASN A 38 -21.35 -9.85 -12.91
CA ASN A 38 -20.69 -10.97 -12.21
C ASN A 38 -19.32 -10.60 -11.61
N LEU A 39 -19.34 -9.96 -10.42
CA LEU A 39 -18.15 -9.69 -9.60
C LEU A 39 -17.29 -10.95 -9.36
N PHE A 40 -17.94 -12.08 -9.08
CA PHE A 40 -17.25 -13.34 -8.79
C PHE A 40 -16.45 -13.87 -9.99
N THR A 41 -17.00 -13.77 -11.19
CA THR A 41 -16.32 -14.22 -12.42
C THR A 41 -15.09 -13.37 -12.72
N ILE A 42 -15.15 -12.06 -12.47
CA ILE A 42 -14.03 -11.14 -12.71
C ILE A 42 -12.90 -11.40 -11.72
N VAL A 43 -13.24 -11.54 -10.43
CA VAL A 43 -12.28 -11.84 -9.38
C VAL A 43 -11.62 -13.20 -9.61
N ARG A 44 -12.40 -14.20 -10.01
CA ARG A 44 -11.88 -15.53 -10.33
C ARG A 44 -10.99 -15.54 -11.58
N ALA A 45 -11.34 -14.78 -12.60
CA ALA A 45 -10.55 -14.64 -13.83
C ALA A 45 -9.21 -13.93 -13.60
N ALA A 46 -9.16 -13.02 -12.63
CA ALA A 46 -7.94 -12.30 -12.26
C ALA A 46 -6.86 -13.19 -11.59
N GLY A 47 -7.27 -14.34 -11.01
CA GLY A 47 -6.40 -15.42 -10.56
C GLY A 47 -5.41 -15.06 -9.44
N LEU A 48 -4.38 -15.89 -9.32
CA LEU A 48 -3.33 -15.76 -8.29
C LEU A 48 -2.57 -14.41 -8.32
N PRO A 49 -2.24 -13.84 -9.49
CA PRO A 49 -1.56 -12.53 -9.53
C PRO A 49 -2.36 -11.42 -8.86
N ALA A 50 -3.68 -11.41 -9.03
CA ALA A 50 -4.54 -10.40 -8.39
C ALA A 50 -4.62 -10.58 -6.86
N CYS A 51 -4.58 -11.82 -6.36
CA CYS A 51 -4.52 -12.09 -4.92
C CYS A 51 -3.21 -11.58 -4.33
N ILE A 52 -2.07 -11.88 -4.97
CA ILE A 52 -0.75 -11.38 -4.54
C ILE A 52 -0.72 -9.86 -4.59
N ALA A 53 -1.21 -9.26 -5.67
CA ALA A 53 -1.31 -7.81 -5.81
C ALA A 53 -2.17 -7.21 -4.70
N GLY A 54 -3.33 -7.81 -4.42
CA GLY A 54 -4.24 -7.36 -3.37
C GLY A 54 -3.60 -7.39 -1.98
N LEU A 55 -2.95 -8.48 -1.60
CA LEU A 55 -2.24 -8.61 -0.32
C LEU A 55 -1.07 -7.64 -0.20
N ALA A 56 -0.28 -7.50 -1.26
CA ALA A 56 0.83 -6.55 -1.30
C ALA A 56 0.35 -5.11 -1.13
N LEU A 57 -0.80 -4.77 -1.69
CA LEU A 57 -1.40 -3.45 -1.57
C LEU A 57 -1.92 -3.16 -0.15
N VAL A 58 -2.45 -4.17 0.55
CA VAL A 58 -2.80 -4.04 1.98
C VAL A 58 -1.57 -3.70 2.82
N GLY A 59 -0.46 -4.44 2.62
CA GLY A 59 0.80 -4.15 3.28
C GLY A 59 1.34 -2.75 2.95
N ALA A 60 1.22 -2.33 1.69
CA ALA A 60 1.58 -0.99 1.25
C ALA A 60 0.77 0.09 1.97
N TYR A 61 -0.54 -0.08 2.11
CA TYR A 61 -1.40 0.87 2.81
C TYR A 61 -1.11 0.93 4.31
N ALA A 62 -0.99 -0.22 4.98
CA ALA A 62 -0.67 -0.28 6.39
C ALA A 62 0.68 0.37 6.69
N GLY A 63 1.73 -0.02 5.94
CA GLY A 63 3.06 0.58 6.06
C GLY A 63 3.09 2.06 5.73
N GLY A 64 2.27 2.49 4.75
CA GLY A 64 2.15 3.89 4.36
C GLY A 64 1.53 4.76 5.45
N ILE A 65 0.42 4.30 6.06
CA ILE A 65 -0.25 5.03 7.15
C ILE A 65 0.69 5.11 8.35
N TYR A 66 1.25 3.98 8.79
CA TYR A 66 2.18 3.94 9.90
C TYR A 66 3.43 4.80 9.65
N GLY A 67 3.98 4.75 8.43
CA GLY A 67 5.13 5.58 8.04
C GLY A 67 4.83 7.07 8.18
N ILE A 68 3.67 7.55 7.70
CA ILE A 68 3.28 8.97 7.81
C ILE A 68 3.05 9.38 9.28
N GLN A 69 2.52 8.48 10.12
CA GLN A 69 2.30 8.76 11.54
C GLN A 69 3.60 8.77 12.36
N SER A 70 4.57 7.90 12.01
CA SER A 70 5.78 7.66 12.81
C SER A 70 7.03 8.40 12.32
N THR A 71 7.00 9.02 11.12
CA THR A 71 8.10 9.86 10.62
C THR A 71 7.59 11.17 10.04
N SER A 72 8.47 12.05 9.56
CA SER A 72 8.04 13.26 8.90
C SER A 72 7.34 12.94 7.57
N VAL A 73 6.30 13.72 7.21
CA VAL A 73 5.58 13.52 5.93
C VAL A 73 6.54 13.64 4.75
N ALA A 74 7.52 14.55 4.82
CA ALA A 74 8.52 14.71 3.78
C ALA A 74 9.37 13.46 3.60
N ASN A 75 9.82 12.84 4.71
CA ASN A 75 10.58 11.60 4.70
C ASN A 75 9.76 10.45 4.14
N ALA A 76 8.53 10.28 4.62
CA ALA A 76 7.64 9.23 4.12
C ALA A 76 7.41 9.36 2.60
N MET A 77 7.11 10.56 2.10
CA MET A 77 6.88 10.80 0.68
C MET A 77 8.13 10.53 -0.18
N LEU A 78 9.33 10.91 0.32
CA LEU A 78 10.58 10.62 -0.38
C LEU A 78 10.85 9.12 -0.45
N LEU A 79 10.58 8.39 0.65
CA LEU A 79 10.72 6.94 0.68
C LEU A 79 9.71 6.24 -0.22
N PHE A 80 8.46 6.72 -0.31
CA PHE A 80 7.47 6.21 -1.27
C PHE A 80 7.89 6.40 -2.73
N ALA A 81 8.62 7.47 -3.03
CA ALA A 81 9.17 7.70 -4.37
C ALA A 81 10.18 6.63 -4.82
N SER A 82 10.66 5.76 -3.91
CA SER A 82 11.48 4.60 -4.25
C SER A 82 10.71 3.45 -4.91
N ALA A 83 9.37 3.43 -4.83
CA ALA A 83 8.54 2.35 -5.34
C ALA A 83 8.78 2.00 -6.83
N PRO A 84 8.91 2.94 -7.78
CA PRO A 84 9.20 2.60 -9.17
C PRO A 84 10.58 1.96 -9.36
N PHE A 85 11.57 2.31 -8.54
CA PHE A 85 12.89 1.69 -8.58
C PHE A 85 12.83 0.25 -8.07
N MET A 86 12.13 0.00 -6.98
CA MET A 86 11.86 -1.35 -6.47
C MET A 86 11.07 -2.19 -7.48
N ALA A 87 10.07 -1.60 -8.13
CA ALA A 87 9.31 -2.27 -9.18
C ALA A 87 10.18 -2.65 -10.40
N ALA A 88 11.15 -1.80 -10.77
CA ALA A 88 12.09 -2.12 -11.84
C ALA A 88 12.99 -3.30 -11.48
N ILE A 89 13.51 -3.36 -10.25
CA ILE A 89 14.32 -4.47 -9.75
C ILE A 89 13.51 -5.76 -9.72
N LEU A 90 12.30 -5.74 -9.15
CA LEU A 90 11.43 -6.90 -9.08
C LEU A 90 10.99 -7.36 -10.48
N GLY A 91 10.68 -6.45 -11.40
CA GLY A 91 10.35 -6.76 -12.78
C GLY A 91 11.52 -7.43 -13.52
N TRP A 92 12.74 -6.96 -13.25
CA TRP A 92 13.94 -7.60 -13.80
C TRP A 92 14.13 -9.03 -13.26
N ILE A 93 13.96 -9.23 -11.95
CA ILE A 93 14.16 -10.55 -11.30
C ILE A 93 13.05 -11.54 -11.71
N PHE A 94 11.79 -11.15 -11.57
CA PHE A 94 10.65 -12.08 -11.70
C PHE A 94 10.11 -12.17 -13.13
N LEU A 95 10.04 -11.04 -13.84
CA LEU A 95 9.51 -11.00 -15.21
C LEU A 95 10.63 -11.09 -16.27
N ARG A 96 11.90 -11.05 -15.84
CA ARG A 96 13.07 -11.02 -16.72
C ARG A 96 13.04 -9.87 -17.74
N GLU A 97 12.45 -8.75 -17.34
CA GLU A 97 12.37 -7.57 -18.18
C GLU A 97 13.75 -6.91 -18.33
N LYS A 98 14.04 -6.42 -19.52
CA LYS A 98 15.28 -5.68 -19.76
C LYS A 98 15.18 -4.26 -19.20
N VAL A 99 15.92 -3.98 -18.14
CA VAL A 99 16.00 -2.64 -17.54
C VAL A 99 17.08 -1.83 -18.27
N ARG A 100 16.75 -0.59 -18.66
CA ARG A 100 17.70 0.32 -19.32
C ARG A 100 18.86 0.66 -18.37
N LYS A 101 20.06 0.84 -18.92
CA LYS A 101 21.26 1.23 -18.14
C LYS A 101 21.04 2.53 -17.35
N ALA A 102 20.34 3.50 -17.95
CA ALA A 102 19.98 4.74 -17.26
C ALA A 102 19.13 4.50 -15.99
N THR A 103 18.20 3.53 -16.01
CA THR A 103 17.40 3.15 -14.84
C THR A 103 18.26 2.59 -13.72
N TRP A 104 19.28 1.77 -14.04
CA TRP A 104 20.24 1.26 -13.04
C TRP A 104 21.02 2.37 -12.37
N VAL A 105 21.47 3.37 -13.14
CA VAL A 105 22.13 4.56 -12.59
C VAL A 105 21.21 5.34 -11.66
N SER A 106 19.96 5.54 -12.07
CA SER A 106 18.94 6.22 -11.22
C SER A 106 18.65 5.46 -9.95
N ILE A 107 18.56 4.11 -9.99
CA ILE A 107 18.40 3.26 -8.81
C ILE A 107 19.57 3.46 -7.84
N LEU A 108 20.81 3.48 -8.35
CA LEU A 108 22.00 3.68 -7.51
C LEU A 108 21.95 5.03 -6.77
N PHE A 109 21.64 6.11 -7.49
CA PHE A 109 21.52 7.44 -6.87
C PHE A 109 20.36 7.50 -5.86
N ALA A 110 19.22 6.88 -6.15
CA ALA A 110 18.10 6.81 -5.23
C ALA A 110 18.46 6.03 -3.95
N MET A 111 19.16 4.90 -4.07
CA MET A 111 19.61 4.13 -2.91
C MET A 111 20.62 4.88 -2.05
N LEU A 112 21.56 5.63 -2.66
CA LEU A 112 22.48 6.50 -1.94
C LEU A 112 21.73 7.59 -1.17
N GLY A 113 20.76 8.26 -1.81
CA GLY A 113 19.94 9.29 -1.15
C GLY A 113 19.16 8.74 0.03
N ILE A 114 18.52 7.57 -0.12
CA ILE A 114 17.80 6.88 0.96
C ILE A 114 18.77 6.48 2.09
N GLY A 115 19.95 5.96 1.75
CA GLY A 115 20.97 5.57 2.72
C GLY A 115 21.43 6.76 3.59
N ILE A 116 21.67 7.92 3.00
CA ILE A 116 22.03 9.14 3.72
C ILE A 116 20.90 9.57 4.64
N MET A 117 19.65 9.53 4.16
CA MET A 117 18.49 9.97 4.89
C MET A 117 18.15 9.09 6.09
N VAL A 118 18.31 7.76 5.95
CA VAL A 118 18.02 6.80 7.04
C VAL A 118 19.09 6.89 8.14
N GLN A 119 20.30 7.36 7.84
CA GLN A 119 21.37 7.55 8.82
C GLN A 119 21.17 8.74 9.77
N ASP A 120 20.25 9.65 9.45
CA ASP A 120 19.95 10.78 10.33
C ASP A 120 19.26 10.28 11.60
N LYS A 121 20.08 10.15 12.67
CA LYS A 121 19.77 9.45 13.94
C LYS A 121 18.83 10.24 14.87
N SER A 122 18.12 11.23 14.39
CA SER A 122 17.49 12.21 15.27
C SER A 122 16.35 11.68 16.17
N GLN A 123 15.77 10.49 15.91
CA GLN A 123 14.85 9.85 16.89
C GLN A 123 14.62 8.36 16.55
N GLY A 124 14.69 7.47 17.55
CA GLY A 124 14.48 6.02 17.36
C GLY A 124 13.11 5.62 16.78
N SER A 125 12.05 6.41 17.03
CA SER A 125 10.73 6.25 16.41
C SER A 125 10.73 6.55 14.91
N ALA A 126 11.58 7.46 14.44
CA ALA A 126 11.71 7.80 13.03
C ALA A 126 12.25 6.62 12.19
N LEU A 127 13.10 5.77 12.77
CA LEU A 127 13.64 4.61 12.06
C LEU A 127 12.53 3.60 11.69
N LEU A 128 11.64 3.27 12.63
CA LEU A 128 10.52 2.37 12.38
C LEU A 128 9.55 2.96 11.35
N GLY A 129 9.26 4.25 11.43
CA GLY A 129 8.46 4.97 10.44
C GLY A 129 9.09 4.95 9.04
N ASN A 130 10.40 5.15 8.94
CA ASN A 130 11.12 5.10 7.68
C ASN A 130 11.14 3.67 7.09
N LEU A 131 11.34 2.64 7.93
CA LEU A 131 11.26 1.24 7.48
C LEU A 131 9.85 0.86 7.02
N ALA A 132 8.82 1.34 7.71
CA ALA A 132 7.44 1.13 7.29
C ALA A 132 7.11 1.83 5.96
N ALA A 133 7.62 3.04 5.75
CA ALA A 133 7.49 3.76 4.50
C ALA A 133 8.20 3.03 3.33
N LEU A 134 9.40 2.50 3.57
CA LEU A 134 10.10 1.65 2.58
C LEU A 134 9.34 0.35 2.33
N GLY A 135 8.80 -0.29 3.37
CA GLY A 135 7.95 -1.46 3.26
C GLY A 135 6.69 -1.19 2.43
N SER A 136 6.10 -0.01 2.60
CA SER A 136 4.98 0.46 1.76
C SER A 136 5.38 0.59 0.30
N ALA A 137 6.53 1.21 0.01
CA ALA A 137 7.07 1.33 -1.35
C ALA A 137 7.32 -0.05 -1.99
N PHE A 138 7.88 -0.98 -1.21
CA PHE A 138 8.09 -2.36 -1.64
C PHE A 138 6.76 -3.09 -1.92
N GLY A 139 5.78 -2.98 -1.04
CA GLY A 139 4.44 -3.54 -1.24
C GLY A 139 3.78 -3.02 -2.52
N PHE A 140 3.89 -1.72 -2.78
CA PHE A 140 3.40 -1.12 -4.02
C PHE A 140 4.16 -1.59 -5.26
N ALA A 141 5.47 -1.81 -5.14
CA ALA A 141 6.28 -2.39 -6.21
C ALA A 141 5.85 -3.83 -6.52
N VAL A 142 5.62 -4.67 -5.49
CA VAL A 142 5.09 -6.04 -5.66
C VAL A 142 3.71 -6.01 -6.32
N PHE A 143 2.81 -5.12 -5.87
CA PHE A 143 1.50 -4.92 -6.51
C PHE A 143 1.64 -4.65 -8.01
N THR A 144 2.49 -3.69 -8.39
CA THR A 144 2.70 -3.31 -9.79
C THR A 144 3.26 -4.45 -10.62
N VAL A 145 4.22 -5.21 -10.08
CA VAL A 145 4.83 -6.35 -10.77
C VAL A 145 3.87 -7.52 -10.88
N ALA A 146 3.07 -7.80 -9.84
CA ALA A 146 2.06 -8.85 -9.87
C ALA A 146 0.96 -8.57 -10.91
N LEU A 147 0.54 -7.31 -11.07
CA LEU A 147 -0.38 -6.92 -12.14
C LEU A 147 0.21 -7.17 -13.53
N ARG A 148 1.48 -6.82 -13.73
CA ARG A 148 2.18 -7.09 -15.01
C ARG A 148 2.35 -8.58 -15.27
N TRP A 149 2.63 -9.36 -14.23
CA TRP A 149 2.70 -10.82 -14.33
C TRP A 149 1.38 -11.44 -14.77
N GLY A 150 0.27 -10.98 -14.19
CA GLY A 150 -1.07 -11.46 -14.55
C GLY A 150 -1.51 -11.09 -15.96
N ARG A 151 -0.76 -10.24 -16.67
CA ARG A 151 -1.15 -9.69 -17.98
C ARG A 151 -2.56 -9.10 -18.01
N SER A 152 -3.17 -8.94 -16.85
CA SER A 152 -4.47 -8.32 -16.69
C SER A 152 -4.26 -6.81 -16.76
N GLY A 153 -4.60 -6.17 -17.88
CA GLY A 153 -4.60 -4.72 -17.98
C GLY A 153 -5.57 -4.03 -17.01
N GLU A 154 -6.36 -4.81 -16.26
CA GLU A 154 -7.36 -4.33 -15.32
C GLU A 154 -6.84 -4.36 -13.90
N MET A 155 -6.63 -3.16 -13.34
CA MET A 155 -6.25 -2.98 -11.92
C MET A 155 -7.42 -3.18 -10.96
N LEU A 156 -8.65 -3.01 -11.42
CA LEU A 156 -9.86 -2.98 -10.60
C LEU A 156 -10.05 -4.24 -9.73
N PRO A 157 -9.90 -5.49 -10.25
CA PRO A 157 -10.09 -6.69 -9.44
C PRO A 157 -9.06 -6.81 -8.32
N ALA A 158 -7.80 -6.44 -8.57
CA ALA A 158 -6.73 -6.51 -7.57
C ALA A 158 -6.94 -5.48 -6.45
N VAL A 159 -7.36 -4.26 -6.80
CA VAL A 159 -7.67 -3.21 -5.81
C VAL A 159 -8.93 -3.56 -5.02
N PHE A 160 -9.94 -4.16 -5.65
CA PHE A 160 -11.12 -4.67 -4.96
C PHE A 160 -10.77 -5.77 -3.96
N LEU A 161 -9.96 -6.77 -4.38
CA LEU A 161 -9.46 -7.81 -3.48
C LEU A 161 -8.65 -7.24 -2.32
N SER A 162 -7.83 -6.22 -2.56
CA SER A 162 -7.08 -5.57 -1.47
C SER A 162 -8.02 -4.96 -0.43
N GLY A 163 -9.13 -4.36 -0.87
CA GLY A 163 -10.15 -3.84 0.04
C GLY A 163 -10.77 -4.94 0.90
N ILE A 164 -11.15 -6.08 0.29
CA ILE A 164 -11.69 -7.23 1.02
C ILE A 164 -10.66 -7.78 2.02
N PHE A 165 -9.43 -8.04 1.58
CA PHE A 165 -8.37 -8.53 2.46
C PHE A 165 -8.07 -7.56 3.60
N ALA A 166 -8.04 -6.25 3.33
CA ALA A 166 -7.86 -5.24 4.35
C ALA A 166 -8.98 -5.27 5.39
N ILE A 167 -10.26 -5.37 4.98
CA ILE A 167 -11.39 -5.49 5.90
C ILE A 167 -11.23 -6.71 6.80
N PHE A 168 -10.92 -7.88 6.24
CA PHE A 168 -10.72 -9.10 7.04
C PHE A 168 -9.55 -8.98 8.01
N ILE A 169 -8.39 -8.51 7.53
CA ILE A 169 -7.18 -8.39 8.35
C ILE A 169 -7.37 -7.36 9.46
N THR A 170 -7.90 -6.17 9.12
CA THR A 170 -8.08 -5.11 10.11
C THR A 170 -9.18 -5.42 11.11
N SER A 171 -10.29 -6.04 10.68
CA SER A 171 -11.34 -6.50 11.60
C SER A 171 -10.80 -7.55 12.56
N SER A 172 -10.01 -8.51 12.08
CA SER A 172 -9.40 -9.53 12.94
C SER A 172 -8.44 -8.91 13.95
N ILE A 173 -7.62 -7.95 13.53
CA ILE A 173 -6.68 -7.25 14.43
C ILE A 173 -7.44 -6.42 15.46
N CYS A 174 -8.45 -5.66 15.05
CA CYS A 174 -9.26 -4.86 15.97
C CYS A 174 -9.96 -5.75 17.02
N LEU A 175 -10.51 -6.90 16.61
CA LEU A 175 -11.15 -7.84 17.53
C LEU A 175 -10.14 -8.44 18.53
N LEU A 176 -8.96 -8.85 18.06
CA LEU A 176 -7.93 -9.44 18.90
C LEU A 176 -7.26 -8.43 19.85
N SER A 177 -7.15 -7.17 19.40
CA SER A 177 -6.53 -6.10 20.19
C SER A 177 -7.52 -5.35 21.09
N GLY A 178 -8.82 -5.70 21.06
CA GLY A 178 -9.86 -5.03 21.85
C GLY A 178 -10.06 -3.55 21.47
N LEU A 179 -9.63 -3.14 20.27
CA LEU A 179 -9.74 -1.76 19.82
C LEU A 179 -11.21 -1.44 19.47
N PRO A 180 -11.74 -0.29 19.90
CA PRO A 180 -13.09 0.13 19.55
C PRO A 180 -13.20 0.34 18.04
N PHE A 181 -14.31 -0.12 17.44
CA PHE A 181 -14.59 0.12 16.01
C PHE A 181 -14.98 1.57 15.68
N GLN A 182 -15.26 2.36 16.72
CA GLN A 182 -15.70 3.76 16.56
C GLN A 182 -14.50 4.71 16.66
N ILE A 183 -14.36 5.57 15.65
CA ILE A 183 -13.53 6.76 15.75
C ILE A 183 -14.36 7.81 16.48
N SER A 184 -13.84 8.37 17.59
CA SER A 184 -14.55 9.41 18.35
C SER A 184 -14.79 10.63 17.44
N ILE A 185 -16.03 11.08 17.39
CA ILE A 185 -16.42 12.26 16.58
C ILE A 185 -15.82 13.56 17.15
N ASN A 186 -15.23 13.51 18.34
CA ASN A 186 -14.58 14.67 18.97
C ASN A 186 -13.24 15.08 18.32
N ASP A 187 -12.72 14.29 17.39
CA ASP A 187 -11.48 14.60 16.67
C ASP A 187 -11.68 15.60 15.51
N THR A 188 -12.85 16.19 15.36
CA THR A 188 -13.17 17.15 14.28
C THR A 188 -13.34 18.59 14.74
N SER A 189 -12.93 18.94 15.97
CA SER A 189 -12.98 20.33 16.46
C SER A 189 -11.64 21.01 16.47
#